data_824ee0978adae003fe7a9dd33156a988
#
_entry.id   824ee0978adae003fe7a9dd33156a988
#
_cell.length_a   1.000
_cell.length_b   1.000
_cell.length_c   1.000
_cell.angle_alpha   90.00
_cell.angle_beta   90.00
_cell.angle_gamma   90.00
#
_symmetry.space_group_name_H-M   'P 1'
#
loop_
_entity.id
_entity.type
_entity.pdbx_description
1 polymer ?
#
loop_
_entity_poly.entity_id
_entity_poly.type
_entity_poly.pdbx_seq_one_letter_code
_entity_poly.pdbx_strand_id
1 'polypeptide(L)'
;MSAFDGMWSITIASPIGPQHGTVDVKQNGAALSGTATAMGSTVDIENGRLEGDRAQFTINMVRPMPMKMDFDLIIDGDALTGGTVAGNFGRMAVTGQRA
;
A
#
# COMPACT_ATOMS: atom_id res chain seq x y z
N MET A 1 -0.64 -10.92 -17.70
CA MET A 1 -1.42 -11.00 -16.46
C MET A 1 -0.74 -10.19 -15.38
N SER A 2 -1.50 -9.39 -14.66
CA SER A 2 -0.94 -8.49 -13.65
C SER A 2 -0.72 -9.22 -12.35
N ALA A 3 0.47 -9.07 -11.76
CA ALA A 3 0.78 -9.69 -10.48
C ALA A 3 0.12 -8.96 -9.32
N PHE A 4 -0.14 -7.67 -9.47
CA PHE A 4 -0.61 -6.81 -8.37
C PHE A 4 -2.01 -6.25 -8.59
N ASP A 5 -2.64 -6.56 -9.71
CA ASP A 5 -4.00 -6.08 -10.01
C ASP A 5 -5.00 -6.74 -9.07
N GLY A 6 -5.96 -5.96 -8.55
CA GLY A 6 -7.02 -6.47 -7.71
C GLY A 6 -7.04 -5.85 -6.33
N MET A 7 -7.79 -6.47 -5.42
CA MET A 7 -7.94 -5.97 -4.07
C MET A 7 -7.04 -6.72 -3.10
N TRP A 8 -6.38 -5.96 -2.24
CA TRP A 8 -5.45 -6.51 -1.24
C TRP A 8 -5.84 -6.04 0.15
N SER A 9 -5.73 -6.94 1.11
CA SER A 9 -5.85 -6.62 2.53
C SER A 9 -4.44 -6.45 3.09
N ILE A 10 -4.14 -5.29 3.66
CA ILE A 10 -2.81 -5.01 4.16
C ILE A 10 -2.83 -4.71 5.66
N THR A 11 -1.71 -5.00 6.31
CA THR A 11 -1.48 -4.71 7.72
C THR A 11 -0.17 -3.97 7.84
N ILE A 12 -0.20 -2.83 8.53
CA ILE A 12 0.99 -2.01 8.79
C ILE A 12 1.31 -2.12 10.27
N ALA A 13 2.55 -2.53 10.59
CA ALA A 13 3.00 -2.62 11.97
C ALA A 13 3.44 -1.24 12.45
N SER A 14 2.51 -0.51 13.04
CA SER A 14 2.78 0.84 13.53
C SER A 14 3.15 0.82 15.02
N PRO A 15 3.77 1.91 15.55
CA PRO A 15 4.12 2.00 16.97
C PRO A 15 2.93 1.91 17.91
N ILE A 16 1.74 2.24 17.43
CA ILE A 16 0.51 2.19 18.24
C ILE A 16 -0.27 0.91 18.04
N GLY A 17 0.32 -0.07 17.36
CA GLY A 17 -0.30 -1.36 17.09
C GLY A 17 -0.55 -1.57 15.60
N PRO A 18 -0.96 -2.78 15.20
CA PRO A 18 -1.20 -3.07 13.79
C PRO A 18 -2.36 -2.25 13.25
N GLN A 19 -2.17 -1.69 12.06
CA GLN A 19 -3.20 -0.94 11.34
C GLN A 19 -3.60 -1.75 10.10
N HIS A 20 -4.89 -1.93 9.92
CA HIS A 20 -5.44 -2.72 8.80
C HIS A 20 -6.09 -1.81 7.78
N GLY A 21 -5.92 -2.16 6.51
CA GLY A 21 -6.54 -1.43 5.43
C GLY A 21 -6.69 -2.31 4.20
N THR A 22 -7.33 -1.79 3.18
CA THR A 22 -7.47 -2.45 1.90
C THR A 22 -6.97 -1.53 0.80
N VAL A 23 -6.45 -2.14 -0.26
CA VAL A 23 -5.97 -1.42 -1.43
C VAL A 23 -6.61 -2.07 -2.65
N ASP A 24 -7.27 -1.26 -3.46
CA ASP A 24 -7.82 -1.70 -4.74
C ASP A 24 -6.90 -1.18 -5.83
N VAL A 25 -6.15 -2.08 -6.46
CA VAL A 25 -5.08 -1.73 -7.38
C VAL A 25 -5.46 -2.09 -8.80
N LYS A 26 -5.19 -1.17 -9.70
CA LYS A 26 -5.31 -1.40 -11.14
C LYS A 26 -3.96 -1.18 -11.77
N GLN A 27 -3.50 -2.18 -12.51
CA GLN A 27 -2.21 -2.15 -13.18
C GLN A 27 -2.41 -1.84 -14.66
N ASN A 28 -1.64 -0.87 -15.16
CA ASN A 28 -1.64 -0.51 -16.57
C ASN A 28 -0.19 -0.44 -17.02
N GLY A 29 0.31 -1.55 -17.59
CA GLY A 29 1.73 -1.67 -17.90
C GLY A 29 2.54 -1.66 -16.61
N ALA A 30 3.49 -0.73 -16.50
CA ALA A 30 4.30 -0.56 -15.30
C ALA A 30 3.70 0.45 -14.32
N ALA A 31 2.56 1.07 -14.66
CA ALA A 31 1.92 2.06 -13.81
C ALA A 31 0.85 1.41 -12.94
N LEU A 32 0.73 1.87 -11.72
CA LEU A 32 -0.28 1.42 -10.78
C LEU A 32 -1.18 2.59 -10.42
N SER A 33 -2.48 2.32 -10.34
CA SER A 33 -3.46 3.29 -9.88
C SER A 33 -4.46 2.57 -8.99
N GLY A 34 -5.37 3.31 -8.38
CA GLY A 34 -6.40 2.73 -7.55
C GLY A 34 -6.62 3.54 -6.29
N THR A 35 -7.17 2.88 -5.29
CA THR A 35 -7.53 3.53 -4.03
C THR A 35 -7.07 2.69 -2.85
N ALA A 36 -6.84 3.37 -1.73
CA ALA A 36 -6.54 2.73 -0.46
C ALA A 36 -7.58 3.17 0.56
N THR A 37 -8.11 2.23 1.32
CA THR A 37 -9.12 2.50 2.32
C THR A 37 -8.63 2.03 3.68
N ALA A 38 -8.66 2.91 4.67
CA ALA A 38 -8.32 2.60 6.04
C ALA A 38 -9.02 3.59 6.95
N MET A 39 -9.46 3.11 8.12
CA MET A 39 -10.07 3.95 9.16
C MET A 39 -11.25 4.78 8.65
N GLY A 40 -12.02 4.20 7.72
CA GLY A 40 -13.19 4.89 7.17
C GLY A 40 -12.90 5.93 6.10
N SER A 41 -11.64 6.08 5.70
CA SER A 41 -11.23 7.03 4.66
C SER A 41 -10.70 6.30 3.45
N THR A 42 -11.01 6.83 2.26
CA THR A 42 -10.50 6.30 1.01
C THR A 42 -9.71 7.39 0.29
N VAL A 43 -8.50 7.07 -0.11
CA VAL A 43 -7.62 8.00 -0.83
C VAL A 43 -7.05 7.32 -2.06
N ASP A 44 -6.63 8.13 -3.03
CA ASP A 44 -6.04 7.61 -4.25
C ASP A 44 -4.59 7.20 -4.03
N ILE A 45 -4.18 6.15 -4.75
CA ILE A 45 -2.78 5.78 -4.84
C ILE A 45 -2.11 6.72 -5.84
N GLU A 46 -0.94 7.23 -5.49
CA GLU A 46 -0.18 8.16 -6.32
C GLU A 46 1.19 7.57 -6.64
N ASN A 47 1.73 7.96 -7.78
CA ASN A 47 3.09 7.58 -8.21
C ASN A 47 3.32 6.07 -8.21
N GLY A 48 2.30 5.31 -8.54
CA GLY A 48 2.39 3.85 -8.51
C GLY A 48 3.17 3.29 -9.67
N ARG A 49 4.07 2.34 -9.39
CA ARG A 49 4.85 1.63 -10.39
C ARG A 49 5.10 0.20 -9.96
N LEU A 50 5.20 -0.66 -10.96
CA LEU A 50 5.52 -2.07 -10.75
C LEU A 50 6.73 -2.42 -11.60
N GLU A 51 7.77 -2.96 -10.98
CA GLU A 51 8.97 -3.46 -11.66
C GLU A 51 9.19 -4.91 -11.20
N GLY A 52 8.92 -5.86 -12.10
CA GLY A 52 8.97 -7.27 -11.72
C GLY A 52 7.98 -7.55 -10.60
N ASP A 53 8.48 -7.99 -9.45
CA ASP A 53 7.66 -8.28 -8.28
C ASP A 53 7.61 -7.13 -7.29
N ARG A 54 8.27 -6.01 -7.60
CA ARG A 54 8.37 -4.88 -6.69
C ARG A 54 7.36 -3.81 -7.05
N ALA A 55 6.49 -3.49 -6.10
CA ALA A 55 5.49 -2.44 -6.25
C ALA A 55 5.84 -1.25 -5.36
N GLN A 56 5.76 -0.05 -5.92
CA GLN A 56 6.01 1.18 -5.20
C GLN A 56 4.87 2.15 -5.46
N PHE A 57 4.40 2.79 -4.41
CA PHE A 57 3.36 3.81 -4.55
C PHE A 57 3.36 4.72 -3.31
N THR A 58 2.65 5.83 -3.44
CA THR A 58 2.51 6.82 -2.37
C THR A 58 1.04 6.97 -2.03
N ILE A 59 0.74 7.06 -0.75
CA ILE A 59 -0.58 7.36 -0.25
C ILE A 59 -0.48 8.61 0.63
N ASN A 60 -1.32 9.60 0.33
CA ASN A 60 -1.41 10.81 1.15
C ASN A 60 -2.64 10.71 2.03
N MET A 61 -2.43 10.30 3.27
CA MET A 61 -3.50 10.21 4.26
C MET A 61 -3.90 11.62 4.71
N VAL A 62 -5.20 11.82 4.91
CA VAL A 62 -5.68 13.10 5.43
C VAL A 62 -6.24 12.97 6.84
N ARG A 63 -6.56 11.76 7.26
CA ARG A 63 -7.08 11.48 8.60
C ARG A 63 -6.36 10.28 9.20
N PRO A 64 -6.13 10.28 10.52
CA PRO A 64 -6.49 11.30 11.50
C PRO A 64 -5.68 12.59 11.39
N MET A 65 -4.57 12.55 10.63
CA MET A 65 -3.75 13.71 10.36
C MET A 65 -3.14 13.58 8.96
N PRO A 66 -2.79 14.70 8.32
CA PRO A 66 -2.10 14.63 7.02
C PRO A 66 -0.78 13.89 7.17
N MET A 67 -0.57 12.88 6.31
CA MET A 67 0.65 12.07 6.35
C MET A 67 0.91 11.48 4.99
N LYS A 68 2.14 11.63 4.52
CA LYS A 68 2.59 10.99 3.28
C LYS A 68 3.22 9.66 3.63
N MET A 69 2.76 8.60 2.97
CA MET A 69 3.27 7.25 3.17
C MET A 69 3.79 6.71 1.85
N ASP A 70 5.08 6.41 1.80
CA ASP A 70 5.71 5.80 0.63
C ASP A 70 5.82 4.30 0.87
N PHE A 71 5.21 3.52 -0.02
CA PHE A 71 5.19 2.06 0.09
C PHE A 71 6.17 1.43 -0.87
N ASP A 72 6.85 0.39 -0.40
CA ASP A 72 7.76 -0.42 -1.20
C ASP A 72 7.50 -1.87 -0.82
N LEU A 73 6.87 -2.61 -1.73
CA LEU A 73 6.33 -3.94 -1.45
C LEU A 73 6.86 -4.94 -2.46
N ILE A 74 7.03 -6.18 -2.01
CA ILE A 74 7.39 -7.31 -2.86
C ILE A 74 6.17 -8.23 -2.93
N ILE A 75 5.77 -8.57 -4.15
CA ILE A 75 4.62 -9.42 -4.40
C ILE A 75 5.10 -10.85 -4.59
N ASP A 76 4.50 -11.79 -3.87
CA ASP A 76 4.79 -13.21 -3.97
C ASP A 76 3.47 -13.98 -4.04
N GLY A 77 3.00 -14.22 -5.27
CA GLY A 77 1.72 -14.88 -5.46
C GLY A 77 0.57 -14.04 -4.92
N ASP A 78 -0.13 -14.57 -3.93
CA ASP A 78 -1.27 -13.89 -3.30
C ASP A 78 -0.89 -13.16 -2.02
N ALA A 79 0.40 -13.05 -1.74
CA ALA A 79 0.91 -12.37 -0.57
C ALA A 79 1.82 -11.23 -0.96
N LEU A 80 1.98 -10.25 -0.08
CA LEU A 80 2.96 -9.19 -0.25
C LEU A 80 3.63 -8.91 1.08
N THR A 81 4.87 -8.44 0.99
CA THR A 81 5.65 -8.00 2.16
C THR A 81 6.47 -6.79 1.77
N GLY A 82 6.87 -6.02 2.75
CA GLY A 82 7.72 -4.85 2.51
C GLY A 82 7.60 -3.86 3.63
N GLY A 83 7.60 -2.59 3.28
CA GLY A 83 7.54 -1.53 4.25
C GLY A 83 6.98 -0.25 3.70
N THR A 84 6.69 0.66 4.62
CA THR A 84 6.29 2.01 4.28
C THR A 84 7.07 2.98 5.14
N VAL A 85 7.38 4.14 4.58
CA VAL A 85 7.95 5.25 5.33
C VAL A 85 6.85 6.30 5.49
N ALA A 86 6.53 6.61 6.73
CA ALA A 86 5.37 7.44 7.04
C ALA A 86 5.78 8.63 7.91
N GLY A 87 6.04 9.78 7.28
CA GLY A 87 6.29 11.03 7.98
C GLY A 87 7.29 10.89 9.12
N ASN A 88 6.85 11.25 10.32
CA ASN A 88 7.70 11.22 11.51
C ASN A 88 7.79 9.84 12.16
N PHE A 89 7.01 8.88 11.71
CA PHE A 89 7.02 7.53 12.28
C PHE A 89 8.17 6.67 11.74
N GLY A 90 8.81 7.10 10.66
CA GLY A 90 9.87 6.33 10.05
C GLY A 90 9.34 5.13 9.29
N ARG A 91 10.15 4.06 9.25
CA ARG A 91 9.80 2.88 8.47
C ARG A 91 9.00 1.89 9.29
N MET A 92 7.91 1.40 8.71
CA MET A 92 7.06 0.39 9.34
C MET A 92 6.94 -0.80 8.40
N ALA A 93 6.91 -2.01 8.97
CA ALA A 93 6.73 -3.22 8.19
C ALA A 93 5.30 -3.33 7.67
N VAL A 94 5.15 -3.85 6.46
CA VAL A 94 3.85 -4.04 5.82
C VAL A 94 3.75 -5.48 5.34
N THR A 95 2.63 -6.10 5.61
CA THR A 95 2.29 -7.42 5.08
C THR A 95 0.89 -7.35 4.49
N GLY A 96 0.57 -8.26 3.58
CA GLY A 96 -0.75 -8.29 3.00
C GLY A 96 -1.03 -9.55 2.22
N GLN A 97 -2.30 -9.72 1.87
CA GLN A 97 -2.80 -10.86 1.12
C GLN A 97 -3.90 -10.39 0.19
N ARG A 98 -4.11 -11.12 -0.89
CA ARG A 98 -5.26 -10.87 -1.76
C ARG A 98 -6.55 -11.06 -0.96
N ALA A 99 -7.39 -10.10 -1.12
CA ALA A 99 -8.69 -10.14 -0.45
C ALA A 99 -9.66 -11.04 -1.23
#